data_8fa2a6f9e51ce53b0aa2cd24ecb263dc
#
_entry.id   8fa2a6f9e51ce53b0aa2cd24ecb263dc
#
_cell.length_a   1.000
_cell.length_b   1.000
_cell.length_c   1.000
_cell.angle_alpha   90.00
_cell.angle_beta   90.00
_cell.angle_gamma   90.00
#
_symmetry.space_group_name_H-M   'P 1'
#
loop_
_entity.id
_entity.type
_entity.pdbx_description
1 polymer ?
#
loop_
_entity_poly.entity_id
_entity_poly.type
_entity_poly.pdbx_seq_one_letter_code
_entity_poly.pdbx_strand_id
1 'polypeptide(L)'
;MTVYLVRHASAGHRDQSDAHDHDRPLDPAGQAQAETLSDWLRHAPISRILCSPFPRCVQTVEPLALALGLEIELQDDLAESSDIDKSWKLLTKAAASTTVLCSHGDVIPDLIRRAQLRGLHSPGKSGCAKGSVWTLDHWDGKRFATGVYTPITS
;
A
#
# COMPACT_ATOMS: atom_id res chain seq x y z
N MET A 1 -6.46 14.86 5.04
CA MET A 1 -5.59 14.15 4.09
C MET A 1 -5.82 12.66 4.17
N THR A 2 -5.72 11.96 3.08
CA THR A 2 -6.02 10.54 2.96
C THR A 2 -4.74 9.76 2.70
N VAL A 3 -4.58 8.62 3.36
CA VAL A 3 -3.51 7.67 3.05
C VAL A 3 -4.12 6.40 2.49
N TYR A 4 -3.61 5.96 1.35
CA TYR A 4 -4.00 4.71 0.71
C TYR A 4 -2.88 3.69 0.94
N LEU A 5 -3.14 2.68 1.77
CA LEU A 5 -2.22 1.56 1.96
C LEU A 5 -2.54 0.48 0.95
N VAL A 6 -1.63 0.23 0.03
CA VAL A 6 -1.81 -0.71 -1.09
C VAL A 6 -0.90 -1.91 -0.88
N ARG A 7 -1.47 -3.11 -0.85
CA ARG A 7 -0.67 -4.33 -0.94
C ARG A 7 -0.28 -4.58 -2.40
N HIS A 8 0.97 -4.99 -2.64
CA HIS A 8 1.39 -5.34 -3.98
C HIS A 8 0.43 -6.36 -4.61
N ALA A 9 0.27 -6.27 -5.93
CA ALA A 9 -0.60 -7.13 -6.71
C ALA A 9 -0.03 -8.55 -6.84
N SER A 10 -0.76 -9.44 -7.51
CA SER A 10 -0.37 -10.83 -7.68
C SER A 10 0.99 -10.95 -8.37
N ALA A 11 1.87 -11.76 -7.81
CA ALA A 11 3.26 -11.92 -8.25
C ALA A 11 3.70 -13.38 -8.22
N GLY A 12 2.80 -14.31 -8.59
CA GLY A 12 3.09 -15.75 -8.55
C GLY A 12 3.19 -16.28 -7.12
N HIS A 13 3.95 -17.33 -6.95
CA HIS A 13 4.11 -17.99 -5.67
C HIS A 13 5.40 -17.59 -4.99
N ARG A 14 5.32 -17.33 -3.67
CA ARG A 14 6.49 -17.11 -2.85
C ARG A 14 7.32 -18.40 -2.80
N ASP A 15 8.63 -18.24 -3.03
CA ASP A 15 9.61 -19.34 -2.90
C ASP A 15 10.75 -18.91 -2.00
N GLN A 16 10.71 -19.30 -0.73
CA GLN A 16 11.74 -18.97 0.25
C GLN A 16 13.07 -19.64 -0.01
N SER A 17 13.10 -20.68 -0.84
CA SER A 17 14.33 -21.37 -1.22
C SER A 17 15.08 -20.66 -2.36
N ASP A 18 14.41 -19.71 -3.05
CA ASP A 18 15.00 -18.95 -4.14
C ASP A 18 15.63 -17.67 -3.57
N ALA A 19 16.94 -17.51 -3.78
CA ALA A 19 17.67 -16.31 -3.35
C ALA A 19 17.19 -15.05 -4.05
N HIS A 20 16.50 -15.17 -5.20
CA HIS A 20 15.98 -14.05 -5.97
C HIS A 20 14.49 -13.83 -5.79
N ASP A 21 13.85 -14.44 -4.79
CA ASP A 21 12.40 -14.29 -4.57
C ASP A 21 11.99 -12.83 -4.38
N HIS A 22 12.84 -12.00 -3.77
CA HIS A 22 12.56 -10.57 -3.60
C HIS A 22 12.47 -9.82 -4.93
N ASP A 23 13.08 -10.34 -6.01
CA ASP A 23 13.02 -9.75 -7.35
C ASP A 23 11.83 -10.25 -8.18
N ARG A 24 11.00 -11.09 -7.60
CA ARG A 24 9.86 -11.70 -8.29
C ARG A 24 8.90 -10.61 -8.78
N PRO A 25 8.63 -10.56 -10.11
CA PRO A 25 7.76 -9.53 -10.69
C PRO A 25 6.28 -9.90 -10.55
N LEU A 26 5.41 -8.96 -10.91
CA LEU A 26 3.99 -9.24 -11.05
C LEU A 26 3.76 -10.30 -12.15
N ASP A 27 2.82 -11.20 -11.89
CA ASP A 27 2.31 -12.10 -12.92
C ASP A 27 1.23 -11.37 -13.79
N PRO A 28 0.70 -11.99 -14.85
CA PRO A 28 -0.30 -11.34 -15.69
C PRO A 28 -1.54 -10.87 -14.93
N ALA A 29 -2.00 -11.64 -13.93
CA ALA A 29 -3.12 -11.23 -13.08
C ALA A 29 -2.77 -9.97 -12.28
N GLY A 30 -1.54 -9.91 -11.76
CA GLY A 30 -1.05 -8.75 -11.01
C GLY A 30 -0.93 -7.50 -11.89
N GLN A 31 -0.51 -7.66 -13.13
CA GLN A 31 -0.44 -6.55 -14.08
C GLN A 31 -1.85 -5.98 -14.33
N ALA A 32 -2.85 -6.83 -14.48
CA ALA A 32 -4.25 -6.41 -14.64
C ALA A 32 -4.76 -5.70 -13.37
N GLN A 33 -4.41 -6.22 -12.19
CA GLN A 33 -4.75 -5.58 -10.91
C GLN A 33 -4.14 -4.18 -10.79
N ALA A 34 -2.88 -4.01 -11.22
CA ALA A 34 -2.20 -2.71 -11.20
C ALA A 34 -2.91 -1.69 -12.09
N GLU A 35 -3.40 -2.09 -13.26
CA GLU A 35 -4.19 -1.22 -14.14
C GLU A 35 -5.53 -0.84 -13.51
N THR A 36 -6.22 -1.80 -12.90
CA THR A 36 -7.48 -1.56 -12.20
C THR A 36 -7.28 -0.60 -11.04
N LEU A 37 -6.20 -0.77 -10.28
CA LEU A 37 -5.83 0.11 -9.19
C LEU A 37 -5.60 1.55 -9.69
N SER A 38 -4.88 1.70 -10.79
CA SER A 38 -4.65 3.00 -11.42
C SER A 38 -5.97 3.66 -11.82
N ASP A 39 -6.86 2.92 -12.47
CA ASP A 39 -8.17 3.44 -12.89
C ASP A 39 -8.99 3.92 -11.70
N TRP A 40 -8.89 3.22 -10.57
CA TRP A 40 -9.64 3.56 -9.37
C TRP A 40 -9.08 4.77 -8.64
N LEU A 41 -7.74 4.86 -8.49
CA LEU A 41 -7.09 5.90 -7.69
C LEU A 41 -6.69 7.16 -8.47
N ARG A 42 -6.62 7.11 -9.80
CA ARG A 42 -6.12 8.24 -10.60
C ARG A 42 -6.93 9.52 -10.47
N HIS A 43 -8.17 9.44 -10.00
CA HIS A 43 -9.05 10.59 -9.81
C HIS A 43 -8.94 11.21 -8.41
N ALA A 44 -8.24 10.56 -7.50
CA ALA A 44 -7.99 11.11 -6.16
C ALA A 44 -6.86 12.15 -6.21
N PRO A 45 -6.87 13.15 -5.31
CA PRO A 45 -5.85 14.20 -5.31
C PRO A 45 -4.54 13.75 -4.66
N ILE A 46 -3.97 12.66 -5.16
CA ILE A 46 -2.73 12.07 -4.64
C ILE A 46 -1.55 12.95 -5.03
N SER A 47 -0.72 13.29 -4.05
CA SER A 47 0.46 14.12 -4.25
C SER A 47 1.78 13.36 -4.15
N ARG A 48 1.80 12.19 -3.52
CA ARG A 48 3.00 11.37 -3.36
C ARG A 48 2.68 9.88 -3.44
N ILE A 49 3.64 9.12 -3.96
CA ILE A 49 3.61 7.65 -3.96
C ILE A 49 4.89 7.17 -3.30
N LEU A 50 4.75 6.54 -2.14
CA LEU A 50 5.82 5.89 -1.40
C LEU A 50 5.70 4.38 -1.60
N CYS A 51 6.81 3.69 -1.77
CA CYS A 51 6.78 2.29 -2.21
C CYS A 51 7.93 1.49 -1.64
N SER A 52 7.64 0.26 -1.23
CA SER A 52 8.69 -0.73 -0.99
C SER A 52 9.59 -0.85 -2.23
N PRO A 53 10.91 -1.02 -2.06
CA PRO A 53 11.82 -1.18 -3.21
C PRO A 53 11.68 -2.51 -3.95
N PHE A 54 10.87 -3.44 -3.48
CA PHE A 54 10.66 -4.72 -4.14
C PHE A 54 9.96 -4.52 -5.49
N PRO A 55 10.43 -5.18 -6.58
CA PRO A 55 9.85 -4.99 -7.92
C PRO A 55 8.33 -5.19 -7.97
N ARG A 56 7.78 -6.18 -7.26
CA ARG A 56 6.33 -6.41 -7.25
C ARG A 56 5.53 -5.23 -6.67
N CYS A 57 6.12 -4.48 -5.75
CA CYS A 57 5.48 -3.27 -5.23
C CYS A 57 5.59 -2.11 -6.22
N VAL A 58 6.78 -1.90 -6.78
CA VAL A 58 7.01 -0.85 -7.78
C VAL A 58 6.08 -1.03 -8.98
N GLN A 59 6.00 -2.24 -9.52
CA GLN A 59 5.16 -2.55 -10.67
C GLN A 59 3.67 -2.37 -10.37
N THR A 60 3.25 -2.58 -9.12
CA THR A 60 1.86 -2.37 -8.70
C THR A 60 1.43 -0.91 -8.85
N VAL A 61 2.32 0.03 -8.55
CA VAL A 61 1.99 1.46 -8.57
C VAL A 61 2.50 2.20 -9.81
N GLU A 62 3.26 1.55 -10.68
CA GLU A 62 3.75 2.18 -11.91
C GLU A 62 2.64 2.76 -12.79
N PRO A 63 1.55 2.03 -13.12
CA PRO A 63 0.50 2.60 -13.95
C PRO A 63 -0.12 3.84 -13.32
N LEU A 64 -0.32 3.84 -12.01
CA LEU A 64 -0.86 4.99 -11.28
C LEU A 64 0.12 6.16 -11.32
N ALA A 65 1.40 5.91 -11.09
CA ALA A 65 2.43 6.95 -11.13
C ALA A 65 2.50 7.62 -12.50
N LEU A 66 2.43 6.83 -13.57
CA LEU A 66 2.39 7.36 -14.93
C LEU A 66 1.14 8.21 -15.17
N ALA A 67 -0.02 7.74 -14.73
CA ALA A 67 -1.29 8.47 -14.91
C ALA A 67 -1.28 9.81 -14.16
N LEU A 68 -0.64 9.88 -13.01
CA LEU A 68 -0.59 11.08 -12.18
C LEU A 68 0.63 11.98 -12.46
N GLY A 69 1.61 11.50 -13.23
CA GLY A 69 2.86 12.23 -13.45
C GLY A 69 3.71 12.36 -12.20
N LEU A 70 3.66 11.37 -11.31
CA LEU A 70 4.40 11.36 -10.06
C LEU A 70 5.56 10.36 -10.10
N GLU A 71 6.63 10.70 -9.38
CA GLU A 71 7.72 9.77 -9.15
C GLU A 71 7.34 8.78 -8.04
N ILE A 72 7.85 7.56 -8.15
CA ILE A 72 7.74 6.56 -7.09
C ILE A 72 8.93 6.75 -6.15
N GLU A 73 8.66 7.07 -4.88
CA GLU A 73 9.68 7.27 -3.85
C GLU A 73 9.89 5.94 -3.11
N LEU A 74 11.06 5.33 -3.28
CA LEU A 74 11.38 4.06 -2.64
C LEU A 74 11.68 4.27 -1.16
N GLN A 75 11.08 3.44 -0.30
CA GLN A 75 11.20 3.52 1.15
C GLN A 75 11.46 2.13 1.73
N ASP A 76 12.63 1.92 2.29
CA ASP A 76 13.00 0.65 2.91
C ASP A 76 12.06 0.27 4.06
N ASP A 77 11.48 1.25 4.72
CA ASP A 77 10.55 1.02 5.84
C ASP A 77 9.20 0.45 5.40
N LEU A 78 8.96 0.32 4.10
CA LEU A 78 7.80 -0.36 3.53
C LEU A 78 8.14 -1.76 3.02
N ALA A 79 9.39 -2.17 3.09
CA ALA A 79 9.84 -3.48 2.62
C ALA A 79 9.32 -4.61 3.51
N GLU A 80 9.26 -5.80 2.94
CA GLU A 80 8.93 -7.03 3.68
C GLU A 80 9.84 -7.17 4.90
N SER A 81 9.29 -7.61 6.02
CA SER A 81 10.00 -7.79 7.29
C SER A 81 10.53 -6.49 7.92
N SER A 82 9.98 -5.35 7.55
CA SER A 82 10.38 -4.06 8.14
C SER A 82 10.00 -3.97 9.62
N ASP A 83 10.76 -3.15 10.35
CA ASP A 83 10.42 -2.78 11.72
C ASP A 83 9.13 -1.96 11.74
N ILE A 84 8.12 -2.46 12.43
CA ILE A 84 6.79 -1.83 12.46
C ILE A 84 6.82 -0.40 13.02
N ASP A 85 7.73 -0.10 13.96
CA ASP A 85 7.83 1.26 14.50
C ASP A 85 8.30 2.25 13.44
N LYS A 86 9.22 1.83 12.59
CA LYS A 86 9.70 2.65 11.47
C LYS A 86 8.64 2.80 10.39
N SER A 87 7.93 1.72 10.06
CA SER A 87 6.83 1.76 9.10
C SER A 87 5.70 2.68 9.59
N TRP A 88 5.37 2.60 10.88
CA TRP A 88 4.37 3.47 11.50
C TRP A 88 4.78 4.94 11.45
N LYS A 89 6.03 5.24 11.74
CA LYS A 89 6.57 6.60 11.65
C LYS A 89 6.43 7.17 10.24
N LEU A 90 6.77 6.36 9.24
CA LEU A 90 6.64 6.76 7.85
C LEU A 90 5.17 7.03 7.50
N LEU A 91 4.26 6.14 7.91
CA LEU A 91 2.83 6.31 7.68
C LEU A 91 2.31 7.63 8.27
N THR A 92 2.66 7.92 9.51
CA THR A 92 2.19 9.13 10.18
C THR A 92 2.74 10.41 9.57
N LYS A 93 3.98 10.38 9.07
CA LYS A 93 4.54 11.50 8.30
C LYS A 93 3.83 11.68 6.97
N ALA A 94 3.52 10.59 6.29
CA ALA A 94 2.83 10.61 5.00
C ALA A 94 1.41 11.18 5.12
N ALA A 95 0.80 11.08 6.28
CA ALA A 95 -0.54 11.60 6.55
C ALA A 95 -0.66 13.13 6.45
N ALA A 96 0.45 13.84 6.35
CA ALA A 96 0.45 15.30 6.12
C ALA A 96 -0.04 15.67 4.71
N SER A 97 -0.09 14.72 3.80
CA SER A 97 -0.61 14.91 2.43
C SER A 97 -1.40 13.67 2.00
N THR A 98 -2.13 13.77 0.89
CA THR A 98 -2.80 12.59 0.32
C THR A 98 -1.77 11.74 -0.39
N THR A 99 -1.48 10.57 0.17
CA THR A 99 -0.32 9.74 -0.19
C THR A 99 -0.71 8.29 -0.37
N VAL A 100 -0.10 7.64 -1.37
CA VAL A 100 -0.17 6.19 -1.56
C VAL A 100 1.09 5.56 -0.95
N LEU A 101 0.90 4.51 -0.15
CA LEU A 101 1.99 3.68 0.36
C LEU A 101 1.77 2.24 -0.13
N CYS A 102 2.71 1.71 -0.91
CA CYS A 102 2.65 0.32 -1.37
C CYS A 102 3.61 -0.55 -0.58
N SER A 103 3.09 -1.64 -0.03
CA SER A 103 3.84 -2.53 0.84
C SER A 103 3.35 -3.98 0.74
N HIS A 104 3.63 -4.76 1.75
CA HIS A 104 3.50 -6.22 1.76
C HIS A 104 2.44 -6.70 2.77
N GLY A 105 2.07 -7.97 2.63
CA GLY A 105 1.04 -8.60 3.46
C GLY A 105 1.43 -8.86 4.91
N ASP A 106 2.71 -8.69 5.28
CA ASP A 106 3.15 -8.73 6.67
C ASP A 106 3.14 -7.35 7.33
N VAL A 107 3.41 -6.29 6.56
CA VAL A 107 3.51 -4.92 7.07
C VAL A 107 2.13 -4.27 7.23
N ILE A 108 1.28 -4.37 6.21
CA ILE A 108 -0.01 -3.66 6.18
C ILE A 108 -0.94 -4.08 7.33
N PRO A 109 -1.16 -5.39 7.59
CA PRO A 109 -2.02 -5.79 8.72
C PRO A 109 -1.54 -5.25 10.06
N ASP A 110 -0.25 -5.20 10.28
CA ASP A 110 0.32 -4.66 11.53
C ASP A 110 0.09 -3.16 11.66
N LEU A 111 0.19 -2.41 10.56
CA LEU A 111 -0.12 -0.99 10.55
C LEU A 111 -1.61 -0.74 10.84
N ILE A 112 -2.49 -1.51 10.22
CA ILE A 112 -3.94 -1.39 10.44
C ILE A 112 -4.29 -1.73 11.89
N ARG A 113 -3.72 -2.81 12.43
CA ARG A 113 -3.95 -3.17 13.83
C ARG A 113 -3.50 -2.06 14.78
N ARG A 114 -2.34 -1.48 14.55
CA ARG A 114 -1.85 -0.35 15.36
C ARG A 114 -2.79 0.85 15.26
N ALA A 115 -3.27 1.16 14.05
CA ALA A 115 -4.22 2.24 13.86
C ALA A 115 -5.53 1.97 14.62
N GLN A 116 -6.04 0.73 14.58
CA GLN A 116 -7.24 0.33 15.31
C GLN A 116 -7.07 0.47 16.83
N LEU A 117 -5.92 0.08 17.35
CA LEU A 117 -5.60 0.24 18.77
C LEU A 117 -5.53 1.71 19.19
N ARG A 118 -5.33 2.62 18.24
CA ARG A 118 -5.27 4.07 18.47
C ARG A 118 -6.58 4.79 18.10
N GLY A 119 -7.66 4.04 17.86
CA GLY A 119 -8.98 4.60 17.67
C GLY A 119 -9.50 4.66 16.24
N LEU A 120 -8.81 4.00 15.29
CA LEU A 120 -9.34 3.89 13.92
C LEU A 120 -10.68 3.14 13.95
N HIS A 121 -11.72 3.78 13.41
CA HIS A 121 -13.01 3.14 13.20
C HIS A 121 -13.02 2.51 11.81
N SER A 122 -13.09 1.19 11.75
CA SER A 122 -13.04 0.44 10.50
C SER A 122 -14.17 -0.60 10.44
N PRO A 123 -15.43 -0.13 10.29
CA PRO A 123 -16.56 -1.04 10.15
C PRO A 123 -16.53 -1.74 8.80
N GLY A 124 -17.18 -2.89 8.71
CA GLY A 124 -17.29 -3.63 7.47
C GLY A 124 -16.15 -4.60 7.25
N LYS A 125 -15.80 -4.82 5.98
CA LYS A 125 -14.82 -5.84 5.61
C LYS A 125 -13.41 -5.48 6.08
N SER A 126 -12.65 -6.53 6.41
CA SER A 126 -11.25 -6.43 6.75
C SER A 126 -10.46 -7.47 5.96
N GLY A 127 -9.21 -7.20 5.68
CA GLY A 127 -8.34 -8.12 4.96
C GLY A 127 -7.08 -7.46 4.46
N CYS A 128 -6.34 -8.21 3.67
CA CYS A 128 -5.13 -7.73 2.99
C CYS A 128 -4.86 -8.58 1.73
N ALA A 129 -5.84 -8.67 0.86
CA ALA A 129 -5.70 -9.39 -0.41
C ALA A 129 -4.70 -8.67 -1.31
N LYS A 130 -4.07 -9.42 -2.20
CA LYS A 130 -3.14 -8.85 -3.19
C LYS A 130 -3.85 -7.80 -4.03
N GLY A 131 -3.23 -6.64 -4.18
CA GLY A 131 -3.81 -5.52 -4.90
C GLY A 131 -4.87 -4.73 -4.12
N SER A 132 -5.17 -5.10 -2.90
CA SER A 132 -6.19 -4.42 -2.09
C SER A 132 -5.69 -3.11 -1.50
N VAL A 133 -6.63 -2.27 -1.09
CA VAL A 133 -6.36 -0.94 -0.57
C VAL A 133 -7.08 -0.72 0.75
N TRP A 134 -6.37 -0.19 1.74
CA TRP A 134 -6.96 0.43 2.92
C TRP A 134 -6.94 1.95 2.73
N THR A 135 -8.11 2.57 2.80
CA THR A 135 -8.24 4.03 2.73
C THR A 135 -8.36 4.55 4.16
N LEU A 136 -7.34 5.30 4.59
CA LEU A 136 -7.28 5.87 5.94
C LEU A 136 -7.54 7.37 5.86
N ASP A 137 -8.58 7.84 6.55
CA ASP A 137 -9.03 9.22 6.47
C ASP A 137 -9.08 9.92 7.82
N HIS A 138 -9.17 11.24 7.75
CA HIS A 138 -9.35 12.13 8.89
C HIS A 138 -8.22 12.03 9.91
N TRP A 139 -6.98 12.21 9.40
CA TRP A 139 -5.81 12.33 10.26
C TRP A 139 -5.85 13.65 11.02
N ASP A 140 -5.78 13.60 12.36
CA ASP A 140 -5.86 14.78 13.25
C ASP A 140 -4.50 15.17 13.86
N GLY A 141 -3.42 14.58 13.40
CA GLY A 141 -2.08 14.75 13.95
C GLY A 141 -1.66 13.63 14.91
N LYS A 142 -2.61 12.78 15.32
CA LYS A 142 -2.36 11.68 16.26
C LYS A 142 -2.94 10.35 15.78
N ARG A 143 -4.08 10.38 15.09
CA ARG A 143 -4.77 9.17 14.64
C ARG A 143 -5.59 9.43 13.39
N PHE A 144 -5.84 8.36 12.64
CA PHE A 144 -6.86 8.33 11.59
C PHE A 144 -8.22 8.00 12.24
N ALA A 145 -9.26 8.73 11.89
CA ALA A 145 -10.59 8.46 12.42
C ALA A 145 -11.26 7.28 11.75
N THR A 146 -11.14 7.13 10.43
CA THR A 146 -11.84 6.10 9.67
C THR A 146 -10.91 5.33 8.73
N GLY A 147 -11.22 4.04 8.54
CA GLY A 147 -10.53 3.18 7.61
C GLY A 147 -11.53 2.30 6.85
N VAL A 148 -11.33 2.19 5.54
CA VAL A 148 -12.15 1.34 4.66
C VAL A 148 -11.25 0.41 3.88
N TYR A 149 -11.55 -0.89 3.94
CA TYR A 149 -10.84 -1.91 3.17
C TYR A 149 -11.57 -2.14 1.85
N THR A 150 -10.83 -2.05 0.75
CA THR A 150 -11.35 -2.27 -0.61
C THR A 150 -10.48 -3.30 -1.32
N PRO A 151 -10.98 -4.52 -1.56
CA PRO A 151 -10.29 -5.46 -2.44
C PRO A 151 -10.46 -4.99 -3.89
N ILE A 152 -9.34 -5.00 -4.64
CA ILE A 152 -9.36 -4.64 -6.06
C ILE A 152 -9.40 -5.93 -6.86
N THR A 153 -10.50 -6.13 -7.57
CA THR A 153 -10.65 -7.28 -8.47
C THR A 153 -10.40 -6.81 -9.90
N SER A 154 -9.59 -7.58 -10.61
CA SER A 154 -9.32 -7.32 -12.03
C SER A 154 -10.44 -7.80 -12.92
#